data_2169ccf3db54be01957e0640c1f5f62e
#
_entry.id   2169ccf3db54be01957e0640c1f5f62e
#
_cell.length_a   1.000
_cell.length_b   1.000
_cell.length_c   1.000
_cell.angle_alpha   90.00
_cell.angle_beta   90.00
_cell.angle_gamma   90.00
#
_symmetry.space_group_name_H-M   'P 1'
#
loop_
_entity.id
_entity.type
_entity.pdbx_description
1 polymer ?
#
loop_
_entity_poly.entity_id
_entity_poly.type
_entity_poly.pdbx_seq_one_letter_code
_entity_poly.pdbx_strand_id
1 'polypeptide(L)'
;VIDFRDASCRHCYKCVRNCSVKAISVKNAQAHIITENCIHCGHCLEVCPQNAKTFSSDLDRIKSWLRQGAKIVVSIAPSYLSVLSYDKPGQVVDALLRLGFYEVRETAEGAAYVTREYQKLIKEGGMKNIITTCCPSVNDLVEKYYPSLASQMAPVVSPMIAHGRLIKKIYKDTVKVVFLGPCIAKKAEAEGDERVAGAIDAILTFDELTEWLKAEGIRIIDCEEKALGNPNPEVNRLYPVSGGIVKSVLAEEEAENYKKVYVDGLNACMELFESMERDEISGCFLEVNICEGGCIKGPASHNWNRSFVKGKLKVESYVPRETAPRQETPDVEMEKHFCDRRIKEPVPSELELSGILHAMGKYTKEDELNCGACGYPSCRAKAEAVYRNKAEISMCLPYALAQAESMSNVIL
;
A
#
# COMPACT_ATOMS: atom_id res chain seq x y z
N VAL A 1 7.89 3.15 9.16
CA VAL A 1 7.45 3.81 7.92
C VAL A 1 6.36 4.85 8.20
N ILE A 2 5.24 4.50 8.88
CA ILE A 2 4.20 5.48 9.26
C ILE A 2 4.43 5.91 10.71
N ASP A 3 4.38 7.22 10.97
CA ASP A 3 4.63 7.82 12.27
C ASP A 3 3.60 8.90 12.62
N PHE A 4 3.68 9.47 13.81
CA PHE A 4 2.77 10.51 14.31
C PHE A 4 3.51 11.83 14.56
N ARG A 5 2.80 12.93 14.29
CA ARG A 5 3.12 14.25 14.79
C ARG A 5 2.28 14.50 16.04
N ASP A 6 2.80 14.16 17.20
CA ASP A 6 2.08 14.20 18.49
C ASP A 6 1.39 15.53 18.74
N ALA A 7 2.09 16.64 18.49
CA ALA A 7 1.54 17.99 18.66
C ALA A 7 0.29 18.29 17.82
N SER A 8 0.04 17.52 16.76
CA SER A 8 -1.10 17.71 15.85
C SER A 8 -2.28 16.79 16.16
N CYS A 9 -2.09 15.72 16.92
CA CYS A 9 -3.16 14.78 17.26
C CYS A 9 -4.18 15.44 18.20
N ARG A 10 -5.49 15.30 17.91
CA ARG A 10 -6.61 15.83 18.69
C ARG A 10 -7.48 14.72 19.28
N HIS A 11 -6.96 13.56 19.48
CA HIS A 11 -7.58 12.41 20.17
C HIS A 11 -8.98 12.03 19.64
N CYS A 12 -9.25 12.28 18.37
CA CYS A 12 -10.58 12.01 17.77
C CYS A 12 -10.81 10.54 17.43
N TYR A 13 -9.78 9.71 17.51
CA TYR A 13 -9.78 8.25 17.25
C TYR A 13 -10.30 7.85 15.86
N LYS A 14 -10.43 8.79 14.92
CA LYS A 14 -10.92 8.47 13.56
C LYS A 14 -10.04 7.43 12.88
N CYS A 15 -8.72 7.49 13.06
CA CYS A 15 -7.78 6.49 12.54
C CYS A 15 -8.00 5.09 13.15
N VAL A 16 -8.31 4.98 14.44
CA VAL A 16 -8.59 3.71 15.12
C VAL A 16 -9.88 3.08 14.56
N ARG A 17 -10.94 3.91 14.38
CA ARG A 17 -12.21 3.46 13.78
C ARG A 17 -12.03 2.92 12.36
N ASN A 18 -11.18 3.56 11.58
CA ASN A 18 -10.98 3.23 10.16
C ASN A 18 -9.82 2.25 9.90
N CYS A 19 -9.14 1.76 10.92
CA CYS A 19 -8.12 0.72 10.77
C CYS A 19 -8.77 -0.67 10.89
N SER A 20 -9.02 -1.34 9.76
CA SER A 20 -9.68 -2.65 9.76
C SER A 20 -8.83 -3.71 10.49
N VAL A 21 -7.51 -3.67 10.35
CA VAL A 21 -6.56 -4.59 11.02
C VAL A 21 -6.21 -4.18 12.46
N LYS A 22 -6.82 -3.11 12.99
CA LYS A 22 -6.60 -2.62 14.37
C LYS A 22 -5.13 -2.47 14.77
N ALA A 23 -4.30 -2.01 13.85
CA ALA A 23 -2.86 -1.74 14.04
C ALA A 23 -2.58 -0.35 14.64
N ILE A 24 -3.53 0.24 15.36
CA ILE A 24 -3.37 1.54 16.02
C ILE A 24 -3.76 1.39 17.48
N SER A 25 -2.81 1.62 18.37
CA SER A 25 -3.03 1.70 19.81
C SER A 25 -3.29 3.15 20.26
N VAL A 26 -3.89 3.28 21.42
CA VAL A 26 -4.05 4.57 22.11
C VAL A 26 -3.43 4.45 23.49
N LYS A 27 -2.49 5.34 23.79
CA LYS A 27 -1.82 5.46 25.09
C LYS A 27 -1.73 6.94 25.49
N ASN A 28 -2.07 7.28 26.71
CA ASN A 28 -2.13 8.67 27.19
C ASN A 28 -2.95 9.57 26.23
N ALA A 29 -4.10 9.07 25.81
CA ALA A 29 -4.98 9.67 24.81
C ALA A 29 -4.37 9.85 23.40
N GLN A 30 -3.10 9.53 23.17
CA GLN A 30 -2.42 9.61 21.87
C GLN A 30 -2.52 8.31 21.09
N ALA A 31 -2.69 8.42 19.78
CA ALA A 31 -2.72 7.25 18.90
C ALA A 31 -1.30 6.92 18.41
N HIS A 32 -0.93 5.64 18.41
CA HIS A 32 0.37 5.13 17.97
C HIS A 32 0.19 3.97 16.99
N ILE A 33 1.07 3.84 16.00
CA ILE A 33 1.08 2.68 15.10
C ILE A 33 1.71 1.48 15.80
N ILE A 34 1.06 0.33 15.71
CA ILE A 34 1.64 -0.96 16.09
C ILE A 34 2.28 -1.51 14.83
N THR A 35 3.59 -1.30 14.69
CA THR A 35 4.32 -1.58 13.44
C THR A 35 4.20 -3.03 12.99
N GLU A 36 4.26 -3.96 13.93
CA GLU A 36 4.16 -5.40 13.67
C GLU A 36 2.79 -5.77 13.08
N ASN A 37 1.71 -5.13 13.55
CA ASN A 37 0.35 -5.35 13.07
C ASN A 37 0.04 -4.56 11.79
N CYS A 38 0.80 -3.49 11.50
CA CYS A 38 0.51 -2.60 10.40
C CYS A 38 0.77 -3.26 9.03
N ILE A 39 -0.17 -3.12 8.11
CA ILE A 39 -0.03 -3.55 6.69
C ILE A 39 0.39 -2.41 5.77
N HIS A 40 0.76 -1.27 6.30
CA HIS A 40 1.26 -0.09 5.60
C HIS A 40 0.31 0.48 4.51
N CYS A 41 -0.99 0.22 4.59
CA CYS A 41 -1.96 0.65 3.57
C CYS A 41 -2.13 2.18 3.45
N GLY A 42 -1.71 2.95 4.48
CA GLY A 42 -1.78 4.42 4.45
C GLY A 42 -3.17 5.02 4.72
N HIS A 43 -4.23 4.23 4.85
CA HIS A 43 -5.60 4.74 5.04
C HIS A 43 -5.74 5.65 6.28
N CYS A 44 -4.94 5.41 7.33
CA CYS A 44 -4.92 6.27 8.51
C CYS A 44 -4.38 7.70 8.24
N LEU A 45 -3.57 7.92 7.19
CA LEU A 45 -3.17 9.25 6.75
C LEU A 45 -4.35 9.96 6.09
N GLU A 46 -5.08 9.23 5.23
CA GLU A 46 -6.22 9.74 4.48
C GLU A 46 -7.35 10.23 5.37
N VAL A 47 -7.71 9.45 6.36
CA VAL A 47 -8.85 9.77 7.24
C VAL A 47 -8.54 10.79 8.31
N CYS A 48 -7.26 11.17 8.51
CA CYS A 48 -6.86 12.06 9.60
C CYS A 48 -7.19 13.54 9.28
N PRO A 49 -8.21 14.16 9.90
CA PRO A 49 -8.59 15.52 9.58
C PRO A 49 -7.57 16.55 10.08
N GLN A 50 -6.63 16.13 10.95
CA GLN A 50 -5.59 16.97 11.54
C GLN A 50 -4.23 16.84 10.84
N ASN A 51 -4.12 15.98 9.82
CA ASN A 51 -2.85 15.63 9.18
C ASN A 51 -1.75 15.28 10.21
N ALA A 52 -2.17 14.63 11.32
CA ALA A 52 -1.29 14.30 12.45
C ALA A 52 -0.39 13.10 12.18
N LYS A 53 -0.48 12.49 11.01
CA LYS A 53 0.34 11.35 10.61
C LYS A 53 1.29 11.73 9.51
N THR A 54 2.44 11.09 9.52
CA THR A 54 3.50 11.25 8.53
C THR A 54 4.09 9.88 8.20
N PHE A 55 5.01 9.84 7.27
CA PHE A 55 5.83 8.66 6.96
C PHE A 55 7.29 9.10 6.82
N SER A 56 8.21 8.15 7.00
CA SER A 56 9.64 8.40 6.82
C SER A 56 9.92 8.86 5.39
N SER A 57 10.69 9.93 5.20
CA SER A 57 11.03 10.48 3.89
C SER A 57 12.47 10.14 3.50
N ASP A 58 12.68 9.78 2.23
CA ASP A 58 14.02 9.59 1.66
C ASP A 58 14.53 10.83 0.92
N LEU A 59 13.75 11.91 0.90
CA LEU A 59 14.03 13.08 0.08
C LEU A 59 15.40 13.69 0.37
N ASP A 60 15.76 13.84 1.65
CA ASP A 60 17.06 14.42 2.04
C ASP A 60 18.22 13.52 1.64
N ARG A 61 18.04 12.20 1.73
CA ARG A 61 19.01 11.19 1.27
C ARG A 61 19.21 11.28 -0.23
N ILE A 62 18.14 11.36 -1.01
CA ILE A 62 18.18 11.51 -2.47
C ILE A 62 18.88 12.82 -2.86
N LYS A 63 18.50 13.94 -2.24
CA LYS A 63 19.15 15.25 -2.46
C LYS A 63 20.64 15.22 -2.13
N SER A 64 21.03 14.50 -1.07
CA SER A 64 22.44 14.32 -0.72
C SER A 64 23.21 13.56 -1.79
N TRP A 65 22.67 12.47 -2.32
CA TRP A 65 23.29 11.71 -3.41
C TRP A 65 23.45 12.54 -4.69
N LEU A 66 22.44 13.32 -5.08
CA LEU A 66 22.53 14.20 -6.24
C LEU A 66 23.63 15.24 -6.08
N ARG A 67 23.73 15.88 -4.90
CA ARG A 67 24.83 16.84 -4.60
C ARG A 67 26.22 16.20 -4.64
N GLN A 68 26.32 14.90 -4.34
CA GLN A 68 27.56 14.14 -4.44
C GLN A 68 27.89 13.65 -5.84
N GLY A 69 27.04 13.95 -6.82
CA GLY A 69 27.21 13.55 -8.23
C GLY A 69 26.87 12.09 -8.51
N ALA A 70 26.10 11.41 -7.61
CA ALA A 70 25.67 10.05 -7.85
C ALA A 70 24.72 9.97 -9.04
N LYS A 71 24.92 8.98 -9.91
CA LYS A 71 23.97 8.68 -10.97
C LYS A 71 22.74 7.99 -10.40
N ILE A 72 21.58 8.60 -10.49
CA ILE A 72 20.32 8.09 -9.99
C ILE A 72 19.36 7.84 -11.15
N VAL A 73 18.92 6.60 -11.31
CA VAL A 73 17.86 6.22 -12.25
C VAL A 73 16.54 6.18 -11.49
N VAL A 74 15.54 6.89 -12.00
CA VAL A 74 14.18 6.87 -11.46
C VAL A 74 13.37 5.77 -12.10
N SER A 75 12.78 4.88 -11.28
CA SER A 75 11.73 3.94 -11.67
C SER A 75 10.38 4.59 -11.37
N ILE A 76 9.72 5.19 -12.38
CA ILE A 76 8.46 5.90 -12.18
C ILE A 76 7.26 4.97 -12.35
N ALA A 77 6.37 4.92 -11.35
CA ALA A 77 5.13 4.14 -11.42
C ALA A 77 4.18 4.71 -12.50
N PRO A 78 3.56 3.86 -13.36
CA PRO A 78 2.66 4.33 -14.44
C PRO A 78 1.48 5.16 -13.97
N SER A 79 1.12 5.09 -12.67
CA SER A 79 0.12 5.96 -12.05
C SER A 79 0.42 7.46 -12.17
N TYR A 80 1.68 7.86 -12.45
CA TYR A 80 2.03 9.25 -12.72
C TYR A 80 1.17 9.89 -13.83
N LEU A 81 0.75 9.07 -14.78
CA LEU A 81 -0.11 9.49 -15.90
C LEU A 81 -1.43 10.09 -15.41
N SER A 82 -1.99 9.58 -14.30
CA SER A 82 -3.23 10.09 -13.74
C SER A 82 -3.02 11.08 -12.59
N VAL A 83 -1.91 10.96 -11.86
CA VAL A 83 -1.66 11.70 -10.61
C VAL A 83 -1.06 13.08 -10.88
N LEU A 84 -0.07 13.19 -11.76
CA LEU A 84 0.61 14.45 -12.04
C LEU A 84 -0.12 15.29 -13.10
N SER A 85 0.08 16.61 -13.03
CA SER A 85 -0.51 17.58 -13.98
C SER A 85 0.53 17.94 -15.03
N TYR A 86 0.20 17.67 -16.29
CA TYR A 86 1.04 17.93 -17.46
C TYR A 86 0.16 18.02 -18.71
N ASP A 87 0.67 18.60 -19.79
CA ASP A 87 0.05 18.56 -21.13
C ASP A 87 0.51 17.31 -21.89
N LYS A 88 1.80 16.96 -21.77
CA LYS A 88 2.41 15.78 -22.36
C LYS A 88 3.21 14.99 -21.30
N PRO A 89 3.14 13.64 -21.28
CA PRO A 89 3.82 12.83 -20.27
C PRO A 89 5.33 13.05 -20.17
N GLY A 90 6.00 13.34 -21.31
CA GLY A 90 7.43 13.60 -21.36
C GLY A 90 7.89 14.84 -20.59
N GLN A 91 6.97 15.78 -20.27
CA GLN A 91 7.29 16.92 -19.42
C GLN A 91 7.64 16.50 -17.98
N VAL A 92 7.05 15.38 -17.49
CA VAL A 92 7.42 14.81 -16.20
C VAL A 92 8.86 14.29 -16.21
N VAL A 93 9.28 13.72 -17.34
CA VAL A 93 10.66 13.24 -17.53
C VAL A 93 11.64 14.42 -17.46
N ASP A 94 11.39 15.50 -18.20
CA ASP A 94 12.24 16.69 -18.18
C ASP A 94 12.29 17.35 -16.79
N ALA A 95 11.16 17.42 -16.08
CA ALA A 95 11.13 17.95 -14.73
C ALA A 95 12.05 17.16 -13.78
N LEU A 96 12.06 15.83 -13.87
CA LEU A 96 12.94 14.96 -13.09
C LEU A 96 14.43 15.14 -13.50
N LEU A 97 14.70 15.23 -14.78
CA LEU A 97 16.07 15.50 -15.26
C LEU A 97 16.60 16.86 -14.77
N ARG A 98 15.75 17.91 -14.72
CA ARG A 98 16.10 19.22 -14.15
C ARG A 98 16.39 19.17 -12.64
N LEU A 99 15.80 18.24 -11.90
CA LEU A 99 16.16 17.98 -10.50
C LEU A 99 17.53 17.30 -10.33
N GLY A 100 18.16 16.86 -11.44
CA GLY A 100 19.48 16.23 -11.45
C GLY A 100 19.47 14.70 -11.55
N PHE A 101 18.31 14.07 -11.72
CA PHE A 101 18.25 12.63 -11.97
C PHE A 101 18.94 12.30 -13.31
N TYR A 102 19.62 11.16 -13.34
CA TYR A 102 20.39 10.73 -14.51
C TYR A 102 19.49 10.23 -15.64
N GLU A 103 18.48 9.43 -15.31
CA GLU A 103 17.54 8.83 -16.26
C GLU A 103 16.20 8.54 -15.59
N VAL A 104 15.13 8.53 -16.37
CA VAL A 104 13.78 8.15 -15.92
C VAL A 104 13.29 6.98 -16.77
N ARG A 105 12.94 5.87 -16.11
CA ARG A 105 12.39 4.66 -16.71
C ARG A 105 11.04 4.34 -16.08
N GLU A 106 10.10 3.83 -16.87
CA GLU A 106 8.75 3.50 -16.37
C GLU A 106 8.73 2.08 -15.76
N THR A 107 8.19 1.93 -14.57
CA THR A 107 8.09 0.64 -13.86
C THR A 107 7.24 -0.40 -14.61
N ALA A 108 6.47 0.01 -15.65
CA ALA A 108 5.77 -0.91 -16.55
C ALA A 108 6.72 -1.92 -17.21
N GLU A 109 8.00 -1.61 -17.37
CA GLU A 109 9.04 -2.54 -17.81
C GLU A 109 9.21 -3.71 -16.82
N GLY A 110 9.27 -3.43 -15.51
CA GLY A 110 9.29 -4.45 -14.48
C GLY A 110 7.97 -5.23 -14.37
N ALA A 111 6.85 -4.57 -14.65
CA ALA A 111 5.54 -5.22 -14.70
C ALA A 111 5.46 -6.25 -15.84
N ALA A 112 6.15 -6.04 -16.95
CA ALA A 112 6.21 -7.02 -18.05
C ALA A 112 6.88 -8.34 -17.63
N TYR A 113 7.89 -8.27 -16.74
CA TYR A 113 8.50 -9.48 -16.16
C TYR A 113 7.53 -10.22 -15.24
N VAL A 114 6.83 -9.48 -14.37
CA VAL A 114 5.83 -10.05 -13.46
C VAL A 114 4.68 -10.70 -14.25
N THR A 115 4.21 -10.05 -15.31
CA THR A 115 3.18 -10.62 -16.20
C THR A 115 3.60 -11.97 -16.76
N ARG A 116 4.84 -12.11 -17.23
CA ARG A 116 5.37 -13.38 -17.75
C ARG A 116 5.39 -14.47 -16.69
N GLU A 117 5.78 -14.15 -15.47
CA GLU A 117 5.76 -15.14 -14.38
C GLU A 117 4.32 -15.57 -14.04
N TYR A 118 3.35 -14.63 -14.01
CA TYR A 118 1.95 -14.99 -13.81
C TYR A 118 1.40 -15.86 -14.96
N GLN A 119 1.76 -15.57 -16.20
CA GLN A 119 1.40 -16.40 -17.36
C GLN A 119 1.97 -17.82 -17.25
N LYS A 120 3.23 -17.99 -16.80
CA LYS A 120 3.81 -19.31 -16.53
C LYS A 120 3.01 -20.07 -15.47
N LEU A 121 2.74 -19.43 -14.30
CA LEU A 121 1.97 -20.06 -13.22
C LEU A 121 0.57 -20.50 -13.67
N ILE A 122 -0.11 -19.68 -14.48
CA ILE A 122 -1.43 -20.01 -15.05
C ILE A 122 -1.32 -21.21 -15.99
N LYS A 123 -0.31 -21.25 -16.85
CA LYS A 123 -0.09 -22.31 -17.82
C LYS A 123 0.31 -23.63 -17.15
N GLU A 124 1.19 -23.59 -16.17
CA GLU A 124 1.63 -24.76 -15.41
C GLU A 124 0.49 -25.35 -14.58
N GLY A 125 -0.40 -24.53 -14.06
CA GLY A 125 -1.46 -24.97 -13.17
C GLY A 125 -0.92 -25.41 -11.80
N GLY A 126 -1.75 -26.17 -11.06
CA GLY A 126 -1.33 -26.81 -9.80
C GLY A 126 -1.54 -25.96 -8.54
N MET A 127 -1.71 -24.66 -8.64
CA MET A 127 -2.12 -23.84 -7.50
C MET A 127 -3.65 -23.86 -7.36
N LYS A 128 -4.15 -23.93 -6.11
CA LYS A 128 -5.60 -23.87 -5.85
C LYS A 128 -6.21 -22.55 -6.33
N ASN A 129 -5.57 -21.45 -6.01
CA ASN A 129 -5.79 -20.11 -6.54
C ASN A 129 -4.41 -19.46 -6.75
N ILE A 130 -4.36 -18.38 -7.55
CA ILE A 130 -3.17 -17.58 -7.74
C ILE A 130 -3.49 -16.16 -7.27
N ILE A 131 -3.01 -15.77 -6.08
CA ILE A 131 -3.13 -14.40 -5.55
C ILE A 131 -1.96 -13.57 -6.10
N THR A 132 -2.23 -12.45 -6.78
CA THR A 132 -1.16 -11.54 -7.23
C THR A 132 -0.45 -10.86 -6.07
N THR A 133 0.86 -10.64 -6.20
CA THR A 133 1.75 -10.17 -5.13
C THR A 133 2.36 -8.79 -5.38
N CYS A 134 1.76 -8.04 -6.30
CA CYS A 134 2.22 -6.70 -6.66
C CYS A 134 2.00 -5.66 -5.56
N CYS A 135 0.97 -5.83 -4.72
CA CYS A 135 0.61 -4.92 -3.64
C CYS A 135 1.23 -5.37 -2.31
N PRO A 136 2.23 -4.65 -1.73
CA PRO A 136 2.87 -5.07 -0.48
C PRO A 136 1.91 -5.09 0.71
N SER A 137 0.88 -4.22 0.72
CA SER A 137 -0.14 -4.24 1.78
C SER A 137 -1.03 -5.49 1.71
N VAL A 138 -1.28 -6.04 0.52
CA VAL A 138 -1.94 -7.36 0.35
C VAL A 138 -1.04 -8.45 0.89
N ASN A 139 0.26 -8.41 0.55
CA ASN A 139 1.23 -9.39 1.01
C ASN A 139 1.30 -9.41 2.55
N ASP A 140 1.44 -8.24 3.18
CA ASP A 140 1.38 -8.11 4.63
C ASP A 140 0.04 -8.56 5.22
N LEU A 141 -1.09 -8.30 4.55
CA LEU A 141 -2.41 -8.73 4.99
C LEU A 141 -2.51 -10.26 5.01
N VAL A 142 -2.07 -10.93 3.94
CA VAL A 142 -2.08 -12.40 3.88
C VAL A 142 -1.11 -12.99 4.90
N GLU A 143 0.16 -12.60 4.89
CA GLU A 143 1.19 -13.18 5.76
C GLU A 143 0.88 -13.00 7.26
N LYS A 144 0.25 -11.87 7.66
CA LYS A 144 -0.02 -11.54 9.07
C LYS A 144 -1.40 -12.00 9.57
N TYR A 145 -2.42 -11.97 8.70
CA TYR A 145 -3.82 -12.16 9.12
C TYR A 145 -4.50 -13.38 8.49
N TYR A 146 -4.04 -13.83 7.31
CA TYR A 146 -4.58 -14.99 6.57
C TYR A 146 -3.47 -15.95 6.13
N PRO A 147 -2.54 -16.35 7.02
CA PRO A 147 -1.32 -17.08 6.61
C PRO A 147 -1.59 -18.47 6.05
N SER A 148 -2.78 -19.05 6.27
CA SER A 148 -3.26 -20.27 5.60
C SER A 148 -3.30 -20.14 4.08
N LEU A 149 -3.41 -18.90 3.56
CA LEU A 149 -3.44 -18.58 2.13
C LEU A 149 -2.05 -18.31 1.52
N ALA A 150 -0.98 -18.30 2.32
CA ALA A 150 0.36 -17.98 1.83
C ALA A 150 0.82 -18.88 0.67
N SER A 151 0.43 -20.15 0.66
CA SER A 151 0.72 -21.10 -0.42
C SER A 151 -0.03 -20.82 -1.72
N GLN A 152 -1.03 -19.94 -1.70
CA GLN A 152 -1.80 -19.50 -2.88
C GLN A 152 -1.31 -18.13 -3.42
N MET A 153 -0.36 -17.51 -2.75
CA MET A 153 0.30 -16.31 -3.26
C MET A 153 1.29 -16.69 -4.37
N ALA A 154 1.25 -15.96 -5.48
CA ALA A 154 2.25 -16.15 -6.54
C ALA A 154 3.65 -15.89 -6.00
N PRO A 155 4.61 -16.82 -6.15
CA PRO A 155 5.98 -16.65 -5.63
C PRO A 155 6.79 -15.67 -6.48
N VAL A 156 6.28 -14.46 -6.69
CA VAL A 156 6.82 -13.46 -7.62
C VAL A 156 6.99 -12.12 -6.90
N VAL A 157 8.11 -11.47 -7.16
CA VAL A 157 8.39 -10.10 -6.68
C VAL A 157 7.43 -9.08 -7.30
N SER A 158 7.32 -7.92 -6.67
CA SER A 158 6.54 -6.83 -7.25
C SER A 158 7.22 -6.18 -8.47
N PRO A 159 6.46 -5.49 -9.36
CA PRO A 159 7.03 -4.75 -10.49
C PRO A 159 8.13 -3.76 -10.11
N MET A 160 8.01 -3.12 -8.95
CA MET A 160 9.05 -2.22 -8.43
C MET A 160 10.38 -2.95 -8.20
N ILE A 161 10.33 -4.11 -7.56
CA ILE A 161 11.52 -4.92 -7.25
C ILE A 161 12.12 -5.50 -8.53
N ALA A 162 11.29 -6.06 -9.41
CA ALA A 162 11.73 -6.57 -10.71
C ALA A 162 12.45 -5.48 -11.52
N HIS A 163 11.88 -4.27 -11.57
CA HIS A 163 12.45 -3.15 -12.30
C HIS A 163 13.74 -2.63 -11.66
N GLY A 164 13.80 -2.57 -10.32
CA GLY A 164 15.02 -2.20 -9.61
C GLY A 164 16.18 -3.16 -9.90
N ARG A 165 15.93 -4.48 -9.83
CA ARG A 165 16.89 -5.52 -10.20
C ARG A 165 17.33 -5.40 -11.67
N LEU A 166 16.39 -5.14 -12.58
CA LEU A 166 16.68 -4.93 -14.01
C LEU A 166 17.57 -3.71 -14.23
N ILE A 167 17.24 -2.56 -13.66
CA ILE A 167 18.05 -1.33 -13.77
C ILE A 167 19.46 -1.58 -13.25
N LYS A 168 19.61 -2.17 -12.07
CA LYS A 168 20.94 -2.50 -11.52
C LYS A 168 21.73 -3.41 -12.44
N LYS A 169 21.10 -4.39 -13.04
CA LYS A 169 21.75 -5.29 -14.00
C LYS A 169 22.18 -4.56 -15.29
N ILE A 170 21.31 -3.69 -15.85
CA ILE A 170 21.63 -2.90 -17.05
C ILE A 170 22.84 -1.99 -16.77
N TYR A 171 22.87 -1.32 -15.64
CA TYR A 171 23.93 -0.37 -15.27
C TYR A 171 25.07 -1.01 -14.45
N LYS A 172 25.10 -2.35 -14.32
CA LYS A 172 26.15 -3.09 -13.58
C LYS A 172 26.38 -2.51 -12.18
N ASP A 173 25.32 -2.24 -11.44
CA ASP A 173 25.32 -1.67 -10.09
C ASP A 173 26.05 -0.32 -9.93
N THR A 174 26.25 0.42 -11.02
CA THR A 174 26.92 1.74 -10.98
C THR A 174 25.96 2.90 -10.68
N VAL A 175 24.67 2.64 -10.55
CA VAL A 175 23.64 3.64 -10.29
C VAL A 175 22.89 3.38 -9.00
N LYS A 176 22.30 4.45 -8.43
CA LYS A 176 21.25 4.33 -7.44
C LYS A 176 19.89 4.21 -8.14
N VAL A 177 18.99 3.42 -7.58
CA VAL A 177 17.63 3.28 -8.09
C VAL A 177 16.65 3.90 -7.10
N VAL A 178 15.91 4.91 -7.56
CA VAL A 178 14.84 5.56 -6.80
C VAL A 178 13.50 5.18 -7.42
N PHE A 179 12.64 4.54 -6.64
CA PHE A 179 11.26 4.33 -7.08
C PHE A 179 10.42 5.58 -6.77
N LEU A 180 9.68 6.06 -7.76
CA LEU A 180 8.75 7.19 -7.65
C LEU A 180 7.32 6.71 -7.85
N GLY A 181 6.48 6.82 -6.80
CA GLY A 181 5.11 6.31 -6.89
C GLY A 181 4.17 6.79 -5.78
N PRO A 182 2.89 6.34 -5.79
CA PRO A 182 1.85 6.82 -4.87
C PRO A 182 1.75 6.01 -3.57
N CYS A 183 2.66 5.07 -3.31
CA CYS A 183 2.43 4.00 -2.35
C CYS A 183 3.42 4.03 -1.18
N ILE A 184 2.89 4.06 0.06
CA ILE A 184 3.69 4.03 1.28
C ILE A 184 4.17 2.61 1.60
N ALA A 185 3.37 1.58 1.30
CA ALA A 185 3.76 0.19 1.53
C ALA A 185 4.98 -0.23 0.68
N LYS A 186 5.23 0.43 -0.44
CA LYS A 186 6.44 0.24 -1.24
C LYS A 186 7.71 0.63 -0.49
N LYS A 187 7.60 1.58 0.43
CA LYS A 187 8.69 1.94 1.34
C LYS A 187 9.00 0.80 2.31
N ALA A 188 7.96 0.21 2.92
CA ALA A 188 8.12 -0.95 3.79
C ALA A 188 8.67 -2.17 3.03
N GLU A 189 8.27 -2.38 1.76
CA GLU A 189 8.82 -3.45 0.92
C GLU A 189 10.32 -3.23 0.62
N ALA A 190 10.72 -2.01 0.26
CA ALA A 190 12.11 -1.74 -0.11
C ALA A 190 13.08 -1.74 1.09
N GLU A 191 12.64 -1.25 2.26
CA GLU A 191 13.48 -1.05 3.43
C GLU A 191 13.40 -2.20 4.45
N GLY A 192 12.23 -2.85 4.56
CA GLY A 192 11.93 -3.81 5.62
C GLY A 192 11.81 -5.26 5.19
N ASP A 193 11.83 -5.56 3.90
CA ASP A 193 11.73 -6.93 3.40
C ASP A 193 13.10 -7.44 2.92
N GLU A 194 13.77 -8.19 3.77
CA GLU A 194 15.10 -8.75 3.47
C GLU A 194 15.13 -9.63 2.21
N ARG A 195 13.98 -10.24 1.83
CA ARG A 195 13.85 -11.08 0.62
C ARG A 195 14.09 -10.32 -0.69
N VAL A 196 14.00 -9.00 -0.64
CA VAL A 196 14.14 -8.11 -1.81
C VAL A 196 15.15 -6.98 -1.58
N ALA A 197 15.96 -7.10 -0.52
CA ALA A 197 16.95 -6.10 -0.15
C ALA A 197 17.88 -5.76 -1.31
N GLY A 198 18.25 -4.49 -1.40
CA GLY A 198 19.21 -4.01 -2.42
C GLY A 198 18.62 -3.75 -3.82
N ALA A 199 17.38 -4.13 -4.11
CA ALA A 199 16.77 -3.86 -5.41
C ALA A 199 16.48 -2.36 -5.63
N ILE A 200 16.04 -1.66 -4.59
CA ILE A 200 15.70 -0.24 -4.60
C ILE A 200 16.51 0.47 -3.50
N ASP A 201 17.11 1.60 -3.81
CA ASP A 201 17.93 2.35 -2.86
C ASP A 201 17.12 3.39 -2.07
N ALA A 202 16.06 3.97 -2.66
CA ALA A 202 15.18 4.93 -1.98
C ALA A 202 13.79 4.99 -2.64
N ILE A 203 12.81 5.47 -1.87
CA ILE A 203 11.44 5.69 -2.33
C ILE A 203 11.12 7.18 -2.26
N LEU A 204 10.62 7.72 -3.37
CA LEU A 204 10.07 9.06 -3.46
C LEU A 204 8.58 8.96 -3.77
N THR A 205 7.75 9.66 -3.03
CA THR A 205 6.32 9.72 -3.32
C THR A 205 5.98 10.86 -4.27
N PHE A 206 4.83 10.79 -4.94
CA PHE A 206 4.38 11.90 -5.79
C PHE A 206 4.12 13.19 -4.99
N ASP A 207 3.75 13.06 -3.74
CA ASP A 207 3.56 14.20 -2.83
C ASP A 207 4.89 14.89 -2.55
N GLU A 208 5.91 14.12 -2.16
CA GLU A 208 7.27 14.63 -1.93
C GLU A 208 7.85 15.24 -3.20
N LEU A 209 7.65 14.62 -4.38
CA LEU A 209 8.07 15.19 -5.66
C LEU A 209 7.39 16.53 -5.94
N THR A 210 6.09 16.62 -5.71
CA THR A 210 5.31 17.84 -5.97
C THR A 210 5.81 19.01 -5.12
N GLU A 211 6.05 18.77 -3.82
CA GLU A 211 6.59 19.77 -2.91
C GLU A 211 8.05 20.14 -3.28
N TRP A 212 8.85 19.17 -3.69
CA TRP A 212 10.23 19.42 -4.12
C TRP A 212 10.28 20.26 -5.39
N LEU A 213 9.53 19.92 -6.43
CA LEU A 213 9.44 20.69 -7.67
C LEU A 213 9.00 22.14 -7.38
N LYS A 214 8.01 22.32 -6.50
CA LYS A 214 7.56 23.64 -6.05
C LYS A 214 8.66 24.44 -5.37
N ALA A 215 9.43 23.80 -4.50
CA ALA A 215 10.54 24.43 -3.79
C ALA A 215 11.68 24.88 -4.75
N GLU A 216 11.92 24.13 -5.83
CA GLU A 216 12.90 24.43 -6.87
C GLU A 216 12.34 25.38 -7.97
N GLY A 217 11.08 25.79 -7.87
CA GLY A 217 10.43 26.65 -8.88
C GLY A 217 10.18 25.97 -10.21
N ILE A 218 10.17 24.63 -10.27
CA ILE A 218 9.96 23.84 -11.49
C ILE A 218 8.46 23.54 -11.62
N ARG A 219 7.84 24.01 -12.71
CA ARG A 219 6.47 23.65 -13.08
C ARG A 219 6.53 22.64 -14.22
N ILE A 220 5.92 21.47 -14.03
CA ILE A 220 5.93 20.37 -15.03
C ILE A 220 5.39 20.86 -16.37
N ILE A 221 4.34 21.70 -16.38
CA ILE A 221 3.71 22.22 -17.59
C ILE A 221 4.66 23.10 -18.45
N ASP A 222 5.68 23.68 -17.82
CA ASP A 222 6.67 24.55 -18.50
C ASP A 222 7.91 23.74 -18.96
N CYS A 223 7.93 22.42 -18.69
CA CYS A 223 9.02 21.55 -19.10
C CYS A 223 8.88 21.08 -20.55
N GLU A 224 10.00 20.67 -21.15
CA GLU A 224 10.03 20.10 -22.49
C GLU A 224 9.54 18.65 -22.48
N GLU A 225 9.12 18.17 -23.66
CA GLU A 225 8.82 16.74 -23.84
C GLU A 225 10.11 15.95 -24.02
N LYS A 226 10.43 15.04 -23.08
CA LYS A 226 11.57 14.13 -23.15
C LYS A 226 11.08 12.68 -23.15
N ALA A 227 11.84 11.80 -23.80
CA ALA A 227 11.54 10.37 -23.82
C ALA A 227 11.95 9.70 -22.50
N LEU A 228 11.23 8.63 -22.14
CA LEU A 228 11.68 7.67 -21.13
C LEU A 228 12.90 6.89 -21.63
N GLY A 229 13.76 6.44 -20.71
CA GLY A 229 14.90 5.59 -21.02
C GLY A 229 14.51 4.17 -21.49
N ASN A 230 13.27 3.74 -21.20
CA ASN A 230 12.70 2.49 -21.69
C ASN A 230 11.58 2.77 -22.72
N PRO A 231 11.76 2.44 -23.99
CA PRO A 231 10.93 2.97 -25.07
C PRO A 231 9.50 2.39 -25.17
N ASN A 232 9.22 1.22 -24.59
CA ASN A 232 7.93 0.53 -24.81
C ASN A 232 7.30 0.01 -23.51
N PRO A 233 6.38 0.76 -22.87
CA PRO A 233 5.71 0.32 -21.64
C PRO A 233 4.64 -0.76 -21.85
N GLU A 234 4.23 -1.09 -23.05
CA GLU A 234 3.23 -2.11 -23.41
C GLU A 234 1.90 -2.00 -22.62
N VAL A 235 1.08 -3.05 -22.67
CA VAL A 235 -0.17 -3.19 -21.90
C VAL A 235 0.07 -3.17 -20.37
N ASN A 236 1.28 -3.49 -19.93
CA ASN A 236 1.69 -3.50 -18.52
C ASN A 236 1.61 -2.13 -17.83
N ARG A 237 1.45 -1.05 -18.60
CA ARG A 237 1.11 0.29 -18.07
C ARG A 237 -0.25 0.31 -17.34
N LEU A 238 -1.10 -0.69 -17.54
CA LEU A 238 -2.40 -0.84 -16.86
C LEU A 238 -2.30 -1.29 -15.39
N TYR A 239 -1.17 -1.80 -14.93
CA TYR A 239 -1.01 -2.31 -13.56
C TYR A 239 -1.52 -1.39 -12.43
N PRO A 240 -1.46 -0.06 -12.52
CA PRO A 240 -1.96 0.79 -11.45
C PRO A 240 -3.49 0.98 -11.41
N VAL A 241 -4.23 0.45 -12.36
CA VAL A 241 -5.70 0.51 -12.38
C VAL A 241 -6.32 -0.84 -12.05
N SER A 242 -7.44 -0.84 -11.36
CA SER A 242 -8.17 -2.06 -11.01
C SER A 242 -8.57 -2.87 -12.26
N GLY A 243 -8.27 -4.16 -12.27
CA GLY A 243 -8.41 -5.07 -13.41
C GLY A 243 -7.27 -4.95 -14.44
N GLY A 244 -6.26 -4.14 -14.18
CA GLY A 244 -5.17 -3.90 -15.11
C GLY A 244 -4.17 -5.05 -15.21
N ILE A 245 -3.91 -5.74 -14.11
CA ILE A 245 -3.05 -6.94 -14.08
C ILE A 245 -3.74 -8.06 -14.87
N VAL A 246 -5.02 -8.30 -14.60
CA VAL A 246 -5.84 -9.29 -15.35
C VAL A 246 -5.79 -9.00 -16.85
N LYS A 247 -5.99 -7.75 -17.28
CA LYS A 247 -5.92 -7.37 -18.68
C LYS A 247 -4.52 -7.60 -19.28
N SER A 248 -3.47 -7.31 -18.53
CA SER A 248 -2.08 -7.48 -18.98
C SER A 248 -1.71 -8.97 -19.16
N VAL A 249 -2.15 -9.82 -18.23
CA VAL A 249 -1.90 -11.26 -18.29
C VAL A 249 -2.63 -11.93 -19.43
N LEU A 250 -3.84 -11.44 -19.78
CA LEU A 250 -4.69 -12.01 -20.84
C LEU A 250 -4.35 -11.57 -22.25
N ALA A 251 -3.53 -10.54 -22.43
CA ALA A 251 -3.26 -9.99 -23.76
C ALA A 251 -2.63 -10.99 -24.75
N GLU A 252 -2.16 -12.15 -24.28
CA GLU A 252 -1.44 -13.11 -25.10
C GLU A 252 -2.04 -14.54 -25.11
N GLU A 253 -2.86 -14.96 -24.14
CA GLU A 253 -3.45 -16.31 -24.10
C GLU A 253 -4.81 -16.35 -23.38
N GLU A 254 -5.77 -17.08 -23.92
CA GLU A 254 -6.98 -17.52 -23.22
C GLU A 254 -6.59 -18.61 -22.22
N ALA A 255 -6.42 -18.23 -20.96
CA ALA A 255 -6.14 -19.19 -19.90
C ALA A 255 -7.45 -19.86 -19.45
N GLU A 256 -7.72 -21.06 -19.94
CA GLU A 256 -8.90 -21.86 -19.56
C GLU A 256 -8.87 -22.34 -18.09
N ASN A 257 -7.68 -22.42 -17.48
CA ASN A 257 -7.46 -23.08 -16.19
C ASN A 257 -7.91 -22.28 -14.97
N TYR A 258 -7.98 -20.94 -15.04
CA TYR A 258 -8.32 -20.08 -13.91
C TYR A 258 -9.36 -19.02 -14.28
N LYS A 259 -10.38 -18.87 -13.44
CA LYS A 259 -11.30 -17.73 -13.52
C LYS A 259 -10.57 -16.45 -13.09
N LYS A 260 -10.71 -15.38 -13.86
CA LYS A 260 -10.04 -14.11 -13.59
C LYS A 260 -10.94 -13.21 -12.78
N VAL A 261 -10.48 -12.80 -11.62
CA VAL A 261 -11.21 -11.95 -10.69
C VAL A 261 -10.28 -10.82 -10.24
N TYR A 262 -10.80 -9.63 -10.12
CA TYR A 262 -10.09 -8.52 -9.50
C TYR A 262 -10.91 -7.97 -8.33
N VAL A 263 -10.22 -7.68 -7.22
CA VAL A 263 -10.80 -7.15 -5.99
C VAL A 263 -9.93 -6.01 -5.50
N ASP A 264 -10.56 -4.88 -5.17
CA ASP A 264 -9.89 -3.73 -4.58
C ASP A 264 -10.64 -3.19 -3.37
N GLY A 265 -9.92 -2.52 -2.49
CA GLY A 265 -10.41 -2.09 -1.19
C GLY A 265 -10.14 -3.09 -0.08
N LEU A 266 -9.66 -2.59 1.07
CA LEU A 266 -9.23 -3.44 2.20
C LEU A 266 -10.33 -4.38 2.68
N ASN A 267 -11.56 -3.87 2.86
CA ASN A 267 -12.66 -4.69 3.38
C ASN A 267 -13.08 -5.78 2.39
N ALA A 268 -13.13 -5.48 1.09
CA ALA A 268 -13.43 -6.47 0.06
C ALA A 268 -12.32 -7.54 -0.05
N CYS A 269 -11.05 -7.16 0.13
CA CYS A 269 -9.95 -8.11 0.20
C CYS A 269 -10.07 -9.04 1.41
N MET A 270 -10.45 -8.53 2.58
CA MET A 270 -10.66 -9.35 3.78
C MET A 270 -11.82 -10.33 3.59
N GLU A 271 -12.95 -9.88 3.04
CA GLU A 271 -14.10 -10.74 2.71
C GLU A 271 -13.70 -11.86 1.73
N LEU A 272 -12.94 -11.52 0.67
CA LEU A 272 -12.40 -12.50 -0.26
C LEU A 272 -11.54 -13.56 0.47
N PHE A 273 -10.61 -13.14 1.31
CA PHE A 273 -9.71 -14.05 2.01
C PHE A 273 -10.44 -14.92 3.03
N GLU A 274 -11.44 -14.38 3.74
CA GLU A 274 -12.32 -15.17 4.62
C GLU A 274 -13.09 -16.23 3.85
N SER A 275 -13.62 -15.91 2.66
CA SER A 275 -14.31 -16.89 1.79
C SER A 275 -13.33 -17.94 1.24
N MET A 276 -12.08 -17.57 0.96
CA MET A 276 -11.05 -18.54 0.56
C MET A 276 -10.66 -19.48 1.70
N GLU A 277 -10.57 -19.00 2.95
CA GLU A 277 -10.32 -19.87 4.13
C GLU A 277 -11.47 -20.84 4.40
N ARG A 278 -12.70 -20.48 4.02
CA ARG A 278 -13.87 -21.38 4.08
C ARG A 278 -14.01 -22.31 2.88
N ASP A 279 -13.01 -22.35 1.97
CA ASP A 279 -13.03 -23.13 0.73
C ASP A 279 -14.16 -22.80 -0.26
N GLU A 280 -14.75 -21.62 -0.16
CA GLU A 280 -15.83 -21.17 -1.05
C GLU A 280 -15.31 -20.73 -2.44
N ILE A 281 -14.01 -20.42 -2.57
CA ILE A 281 -13.37 -19.91 -3.79
C ILE A 281 -12.17 -20.76 -4.17
N SER A 282 -12.18 -21.26 -5.41
CA SER A 282 -11.09 -22.05 -5.98
C SER A 282 -11.00 -21.89 -7.50
N GLY A 283 -9.84 -22.20 -8.09
CA GLY A 283 -9.60 -22.10 -9.53
C GLY A 283 -9.61 -20.66 -10.06
N CYS A 284 -9.10 -19.69 -9.25
CA CYS A 284 -9.12 -18.29 -9.61
C CYS A 284 -7.69 -17.69 -9.70
N PHE A 285 -7.47 -16.86 -10.72
CA PHE A 285 -6.40 -15.89 -10.76
C PHE A 285 -6.95 -14.56 -10.19
N LEU A 286 -6.40 -14.15 -9.07
CA LEU A 286 -6.93 -13.08 -8.23
C LEU A 286 -6.01 -11.85 -8.27
N GLU A 287 -6.42 -10.82 -9.01
CA GLU A 287 -5.81 -9.51 -8.87
C GLU A 287 -6.37 -8.83 -7.62
N VAL A 288 -5.49 -8.56 -6.63
CA VAL A 288 -5.91 -8.01 -5.33
C VAL A 288 -5.14 -6.73 -5.01
N ASN A 289 -5.86 -5.67 -4.68
CA ASN A 289 -5.30 -4.36 -4.35
C ASN A 289 -5.98 -3.77 -3.11
N ILE A 290 -5.21 -3.19 -2.18
CA ILE A 290 -5.80 -2.54 -0.99
C ILE A 290 -6.43 -1.19 -1.30
N CYS A 291 -5.89 -0.43 -2.28
CA CYS A 291 -6.43 0.86 -2.66
C CYS A 291 -7.65 0.70 -3.57
N GLU A 292 -8.79 1.27 -3.22
CA GLU A 292 -10.00 1.29 -4.06
C GLU A 292 -9.72 1.98 -5.40
N GLY A 293 -9.95 1.27 -6.51
CA GLY A 293 -9.64 1.74 -7.85
C GLY A 293 -8.18 1.52 -8.28
N GLY A 294 -7.36 0.87 -7.45
CA GLY A 294 -5.95 0.56 -7.72
C GLY A 294 -4.99 1.67 -7.29
N CYS A 295 -3.72 1.53 -7.70
CA CYS A 295 -2.63 2.42 -7.26
C CYS A 295 -2.78 3.89 -7.69
N ILE A 296 -3.63 4.20 -8.69
CA ILE A 296 -3.95 5.59 -9.08
C ILE A 296 -4.63 6.38 -7.96
N LYS A 297 -5.14 5.70 -6.94
CA LYS A 297 -5.73 6.25 -5.71
C LYS A 297 -4.84 5.98 -4.49
N GLY A 298 -3.55 5.72 -4.70
CA GLY A 298 -2.62 5.46 -3.61
C GLY A 298 -2.47 6.61 -2.62
N PRO A 299 -2.14 6.31 -1.34
CA PRO A 299 -2.23 7.26 -0.22
C PRO A 299 -1.21 8.41 -0.24
N ALA A 300 -0.22 8.40 -1.12
CA ALA A 300 0.81 9.43 -1.23
C ALA A 300 0.76 10.12 -2.61
N SER A 301 -0.43 10.58 -3.00
CA SER A 301 -0.70 11.18 -4.31
C SER A 301 -1.59 12.43 -4.28
N HIS A 302 -1.68 13.19 -3.20
CA HIS A 302 -2.45 14.45 -2.96
C HIS A 302 -3.83 14.57 -3.68
N ASN A 303 -4.29 13.52 -4.34
CA ASN A 303 -5.43 13.54 -5.26
C ASN A 303 -6.59 12.68 -4.81
N TRP A 304 -6.81 12.58 -3.51
CA TRP A 304 -7.85 11.80 -2.87
C TRP A 304 -9.27 12.09 -3.43
N ASN A 305 -9.50 13.33 -3.86
CA ASN A 305 -10.77 13.78 -4.43
C ASN A 305 -10.86 13.65 -5.95
N ARG A 306 -9.84 13.13 -6.63
CA ARG A 306 -9.93 12.93 -8.09
C ARG A 306 -10.84 11.76 -8.44
N SER A 307 -11.60 11.94 -9.51
CA SER A 307 -12.41 10.87 -10.06
C SER A 307 -11.54 9.68 -10.48
N PHE A 308 -11.77 8.53 -9.87
CA PHE A 308 -11.16 7.26 -10.24
C PHE A 308 -11.36 6.97 -11.74
N VAL A 309 -12.58 7.14 -12.25
CA VAL A 309 -12.92 6.88 -13.65
C VAL A 309 -12.08 7.73 -14.59
N LYS A 310 -11.94 9.04 -14.30
CA LYS A 310 -11.09 9.93 -15.10
C LYS A 310 -9.62 9.48 -15.08
N GLY A 311 -9.12 9.08 -13.92
CA GLY A 311 -7.75 8.57 -13.77
C GLY A 311 -7.51 7.30 -14.57
N LYS A 312 -8.44 6.35 -14.49
CA LYS A 312 -8.41 5.09 -15.23
C LYS A 312 -8.39 5.34 -16.75
N LEU A 313 -9.35 6.12 -17.26
CA LEU A 313 -9.44 6.46 -18.69
C LEU A 313 -8.16 7.15 -19.18
N LYS A 314 -7.57 8.02 -18.34
CA LYS A 314 -6.30 8.69 -18.70
C LYS A 314 -5.15 7.70 -18.81
N VAL A 315 -4.99 6.76 -17.89
CA VAL A 315 -3.96 5.71 -17.99
C VAL A 315 -4.21 4.83 -19.24
N GLU A 316 -5.46 4.37 -19.44
CA GLU A 316 -5.84 3.55 -20.59
C GLU A 316 -5.57 4.25 -21.94
N SER A 317 -5.70 5.57 -22.02
CA SER A 317 -5.43 6.34 -23.25
C SER A 317 -3.95 6.35 -23.67
N TYR A 318 -3.05 6.04 -22.77
CA TYR A 318 -1.60 5.96 -23.01
C TYR A 318 -1.09 4.52 -23.21
N VAL A 319 -1.97 3.54 -23.25
CA VAL A 319 -1.60 2.16 -23.58
C VAL A 319 -1.51 2.03 -25.10
N PRO A 320 -0.40 1.53 -25.65
CA PRO A 320 -0.27 1.30 -27.09
C PRO A 320 -1.35 0.31 -27.59
N ARG A 321 -1.90 0.57 -28.76
CA ARG A 321 -2.86 -0.36 -29.39
C ARG A 321 -2.19 -1.56 -30.03
N GLU A 322 -0.93 -1.42 -30.40
CA GLU A 322 -0.09 -2.46 -30.99
C GLU A 322 1.09 -2.74 -30.08
N THR A 323 1.39 -3.98 -29.84
CA THR A 323 2.59 -4.40 -29.11
C THR A 323 3.79 -4.28 -30.02
N ALA A 324 4.78 -3.49 -29.64
CA ALA A 324 6.06 -3.47 -30.34
C ALA A 324 6.79 -4.83 -30.18
N PRO A 325 7.66 -5.21 -31.14
CA PRO A 325 8.49 -6.39 -31.00
C PRO A 325 9.27 -6.35 -29.67
N ARG A 326 9.21 -7.44 -28.90
CA ARG A 326 9.94 -7.56 -27.64
C ARG A 326 11.44 -7.42 -27.89
N GLN A 327 12.07 -6.51 -27.19
CA GLN A 327 13.53 -6.49 -27.11
C GLN A 327 13.98 -7.60 -26.15
N GLU A 328 15.09 -8.27 -26.48
CA GLU A 328 15.76 -9.16 -25.53
C GLU A 328 16.20 -8.34 -24.31
N THR A 329 15.62 -8.65 -23.18
CA THR A 329 15.92 -7.97 -21.91
C THR A 329 16.68 -8.95 -21.00
N PRO A 330 17.64 -8.45 -20.19
CA PRO A 330 18.38 -9.29 -19.26
C PRO A 330 17.46 -10.06 -18.34
N ASP A 331 17.74 -11.33 -18.12
CA ASP A 331 17.04 -12.13 -17.12
C ASP A 331 17.28 -11.57 -15.71
N VAL A 332 16.27 -11.53 -14.85
CA VAL A 332 16.35 -11.07 -13.46
C VAL A 332 15.68 -12.07 -12.54
N GLU A 333 16.17 -12.15 -11.32
CA GLU A 333 15.56 -13.00 -10.30
C GLU A 333 14.15 -12.48 -9.95
N MET A 334 13.14 -13.33 -10.16
CA MET A 334 11.73 -12.98 -9.97
C MET A 334 11.13 -13.62 -8.72
N GLU A 335 11.82 -14.59 -8.12
CA GLU A 335 11.26 -15.39 -7.05
C GLU A 335 11.18 -14.62 -5.73
N LYS A 336 10.07 -14.80 -5.01
CA LYS A 336 9.85 -14.36 -3.65
C LYS A 336 8.83 -15.29 -2.98
N HIS A 337 9.24 -15.93 -1.89
CA HIS A 337 8.36 -16.78 -1.10
C HIS A 337 7.64 -16.02 0.01
N PHE A 338 6.40 -16.43 0.27
CA PHE A 338 5.56 -15.87 1.32
C PHE A 338 5.35 -16.91 2.41
N CYS A 339 5.26 -16.45 3.66
CA CYS A 339 5.20 -17.35 4.81
C CYS A 339 4.27 -16.81 5.92
N ASP A 340 4.00 -17.65 6.90
CA ASP A 340 3.27 -17.26 8.11
C ASP A 340 4.11 -16.28 8.94
N ARG A 341 3.65 -15.02 9.00
CA ARG A 341 4.21 -13.94 9.82
C ARG A 341 3.22 -13.47 10.87
N ARG A 342 2.28 -14.34 11.24
CA ARG A 342 1.22 -14.07 12.21
C ARG A 342 1.79 -13.65 13.56
N ILE A 343 1.25 -12.56 14.09
CA ILE A 343 1.60 -12.08 15.41
C ILE A 343 0.78 -12.84 16.44
N LYS A 344 1.46 -13.51 17.36
CA LYS A 344 0.82 -14.17 18.48
C LYS A 344 0.46 -13.13 19.53
N GLU A 345 -0.82 -12.83 19.67
CA GLU A 345 -1.33 -11.95 20.70
C GLU A 345 -1.83 -12.75 21.90
N PRO A 346 -1.66 -12.23 23.14
CA PRO A 346 -2.20 -12.90 24.31
C PRO A 346 -3.73 -12.95 24.23
N VAL A 347 -4.27 -14.11 24.61
CA VAL A 347 -5.72 -14.34 24.64
C VAL A 347 -6.19 -14.18 26.09
N PRO A 348 -7.04 -13.19 26.38
CA PRO A 348 -7.58 -13.00 27.74
C PRO A 348 -8.54 -14.13 28.12
N SER A 349 -8.54 -14.49 29.38
CA SER A 349 -9.57 -15.34 29.97
C SER A 349 -10.93 -14.62 30.14
N GLU A 350 -12.02 -15.34 30.27
CA GLU A 350 -13.35 -14.74 30.52
C GLU A 350 -13.37 -13.88 31.78
N LEU A 351 -12.62 -14.26 32.81
CA LEU A 351 -12.53 -13.48 34.06
C LEU A 351 -11.83 -12.13 33.83
N GLU A 352 -10.74 -12.10 33.07
CA GLU A 352 -10.02 -10.87 32.72
C GLU A 352 -10.88 -9.94 31.86
N LEU A 353 -11.59 -10.50 30.87
CA LEU A 353 -12.50 -9.71 30.02
C LEU A 353 -13.66 -9.13 30.85
N SER A 354 -14.27 -9.93 31.71
CA SER A 354 -15.34 -9.49 32.63
C SER A 354 -14.84 -8.36 33.54
N GLY A 355 -13.64 -8.50 34.11
CA GLY A 355 -13.04 -7.44 34.93
C GLY A 355 -12.86 -6.11 34.16
N ILE A 356 -12.41 -6.17 32.91
CA ILE A 356 -12.26 -4.98 32.06
C ILE A 356 -13.63 -4.39 31.67
N LEU A 357 -14.61 -5.24 31.34
CA LEU A 357 -15.98 -4.80 31.05
C LEU A 357 -16.59 -4.08 32.26
N HIS A 358 -16.47 -4.65 33.48
CA HIS A 358 -16.90 -3.99 34.71
C HIS A 358 -16.21 -2.64 34.93
N ALA A 359 -14.89 -2.55 34.67
CA ALA A 359 -14.15 -1.29 34.78
C ALA A 359 -14.64 -0.25 33.76
N MET A 360 -15.26 -0.67 32.65
CA MET A 360 -15.93 0.22 31.68
C MET A 360 -17.39 0.49 32.02
N GLY A 361 -17.88 0.07 33.20
CA GLY A 361 -19.28 0.19 33.62
C GLY A 361 -20.24 -0.73 32.85
N LYS A 362 -19.76 -1.93 32.47
CA LYS A 362 -20.54 -2.96 31.78
C LYS A 362 -20.65 -4.18 32.66
N TYR A 363 -21.72 -4.23 33.46
CA TYR A 363 -21.97 -5.30 34.46
C TYR A 363 -22.86 -6.40 33.90
N THR A 364 -23.72 -6.09 32.94
CA THR A 364 -24.65 -7.00 32.30
C THR A 364 -24.53 -6.91 30.77
N LYS A 365 -25.17 -7.85 30.06
CA LYS A 365 -25.21 -7.83 28.58
C LYS A 365 -25.95 -6.61 28.02
N GLU A 366 -26.95 -6.11 28.73
CA GLU A 366 -27.72 -4.92 28.38
C GLU A 366 -26.88 -3.66 28.41
N ASP A 367 -25.83 -3.61 29.25
CA ASP A 367 -24.88 -2.50 29.34
C ASP A 367 -23.93 -2.46 28.12
N GLU A 368 -23.78 -3.59 27.41
CA GLU A 368 -22.91 -3.73 26.25
C GLU A 368 -23.57 -3.14 24.98
N LEU A 369 -23.63 -1.82 24.85
CA LEU A 369 -24.29 -1.11 23.73
C LEU A 369 -23.70 -1.45 22.36
N ASN A 370 -22.49 -1.95 22.26
CA ASN A 370 -21.80 -2.28 21.01
C ASN A 370 -21.83 -1.16 19.96
N CYS A 371 -21.80 0.10 20.39
CA CYS A 371 -22.06 1.30 19.55
C CYS A 371 -20.92 1.66 18.57
N GLY A 372 -19.77 1.03 18.68
CA GLY A 372 -18.61 1.27 17.79
C GLY A 372 -17.90 2.62 17.95
N ALA A 373 -18.39 3.55 18.78
CA ALA A 373 -17.83 4.91 18.92
C ALA A 373 -16.35 4.92 19.31
N CYS A 374 -15.90 3.96 20.11
CA CYS A 374 -14.50 3.78 20.52
C CYS A 374 -13.59 3.22 19.41
N GLY A 375 -14.14 2.81 18.26
CA GLY A 375 -13.40 2.21 17.14
C GLY A 375 -13.34 0.68 17.16
N TYR A 376 -14.06 0.02 18.06
CA TYR A 376 -14.16 -1.44 18.12
C TYR A 376 -15.60 -1.89 17.87
N PRO A 377 -15.84 -3.05 17.21
CA PRO A 377 -17.18 -3.45 16.78
C PRO A 377 -18.08 -3.85 17.95
N SER A 378 -17.51 -4.24 19.08
CA SER A 378 -18.25 -4.62 20.29
C SER A 378 -17.53 -4.16 21.56
N CYS A 379 -18.28 -4.12 22.69
CA CYS A 379 -17.70 -3.83 24.00
C CYS A 379 -16.69 -4.90 24.41
N ARG A 380 -16.93 -6.17 24.03
CA ARG A 380 -16.00 -7.28 24.25
C ARG A 380 -14.71 -7.10 23.44
N ALA A 381 -14.80 -6.80 22.14
CA ALA A 381 -13.62 -6.51 21.31
C ALA A 381 -12.80 -5.32 21.84
N LYS A 382 -13.48 -4.32 22.43
CA LYS A 382 -12.83 -3.23 23.13
C LYS A 382 -12.10 -3.71 24.39
N ALA A 383 -12.70 -4.57 25.19
CA ALA A 383 -12.07 -5.14 26.39
C ALA A 383 -10.82 -5.98 26.05
N GLU A 384 -10.87 -6.79 24.97
CA GLU A 384 -9.71 -7.49 24.44
C GLU A 384 -8.58 -6.52 24.02
N ALA A 385 -8.94 -5.41 23.35
CA ALA A 385 -7.95 -4.39 22.98
C ALA A 385 -7.33 -3.69 24.18
N VAL A 386 -8.09 -3.45 25.24
CA VAL A 386 -7.57 -2.93 26.54
C VAL A 386 -6.61 -3.95 27.16
N TYR A 387 -6.99 -5.23 27.23
CA TYR A 387 -6.13 -6.30 27.73
C TYR A 387 -4.77 -6.34 27.01
N ARG A 388 -4.79 -6.18 25.69
CA ARG A 388 -3.59 -6.17 24.83
C ARG A 388 -2.85 -4.81 24.80
N ASN A 389 -3.19 -3.88 25.68
CA ASN A 389 -2.62 -2.53 25.70
C ASN A 389 -2.74 -1.74 24.36
N LYS A 390 -3.76 -2.06 23.58
CA LYS A 390 -4.08 -1.36 22.31
C LYS A 390 -5.07 -0.22 22.50
N ALA A 391 -5.81 -0.21 23.61
CA ALA A 391 -6.86 0.76 23.88
C ALA A 391 -6.93 1.15 25.36
N GLU A 392 -7.44 2.34 25.62
CA GLU A 392 -7.73 2.83 26.97
C GLU A 392 -9.22 2.74 27.29
N ILE A 393 -9.57 2.50 28.54
CA ILE A 393 -10.96 2.48 29.02
C ILE A 393 -11.67 3.80 28.69
N SER A 394 -10.99 4.93 28.87
CA SER A 394 -11.45 6.31 28.58
C SER A 394 -11.95 6.54 27.15
N MET A 395 -11.56 5.70 26.18
CA MET A 395 -12.09 5.77 24.81
C MET A 395 -13.57 5.35 24.70
N CYS A 396 -14.14 4.70 25.74
CA CYS A 396 -15.55 4.35 25.74
C CYS A 396 -16.39 5.59 25.99
N LEU A 397 -17.17 6.02 24.99
CA LEU A 397 -17.95 7.25 25.11
C LEU A 397 -18.97 7.24 26.26
N PRO A 398 -19.80 6.19 26.44
CA PRO A 398 -20.71 6.13 27.61
C PRO A 398 -19.98 6.20 28.94
N TYR A 399 -18.82 5.52 29.07
CA TYR A 399 -17.98 5.61 30.27
C TYR A 399 -17.45 7.02 30.51
N ALA A 400 -16.90 7.65 29.48
CA ALA A 400 -16.35 9.00 29.58
C ALA A 400 -17.41 10.04 29.97
N LEU A 401 -18.63 9.91 29.43
CA LEU A 401 -19.77 10.77 29.81
C LEU A 401 -20.16 10.57 31.28
N ALA A 402 -20.31 9.31 31.73
CA ALA A 402 -20.65 9.02 33.12
C ALA A 402 -19.59 9.55 34.12
N GLN A 403 -18.31 9.48 33.76
CA GLN A 403 -17.23 10.07 34.55
C GLN A 403 -17.30 11.59 34.61
N ALA A 404 -17.59 12.25 33.49
CA ALA A 404 -17.74 13.69 33.41
C ALA A 404 -18.94 14.19 34.24
N GLU A 405 -20.08 13.50 34.19
CA GLU A 405 -21.27 13.80 35.00
C GLU A 405 -20.97 13.63 36.50
N SER A 406 -20.30 12.52 36.87
CA SER A 406 -19.90 12.29 38.27
C SER A 406 -18.98 13.41 38.79
N MET A 407 -17.98 13.83 38.01
CA MET A 407 -17.09 14.94 38.37
C MET A 407 -17.83 16.28 38.49
N SER A 408 -18.80 16.55 37.59
CA SER A 408 -19.61 17.76 37.66
C SER A 408 -20.46 17.81 38.93
N ASN A 409 -21.05 16.69 39.32
CA ASN A 409 -21.87 16.61 40.55
C ASN A 409 -21.06 16.72 41.85
N VAL A 410 -19.75 16.54 41.81
CA VAL A 410 -18.86 16.74 42.98
C VAL A 410 -18.44 18.20 43.14
N ILE A 411 -18.52 19.00 42.08
CA ILE A 411 -18.10 20.42 42.06
C ILE A 411 -19.29 21.34 42.43
N LEU A 412 -20.52 20.87 42.33
CA LEU A 412 -21.74 21.55 42.75
C LEU A 412 -22.07 21.21 44.20
#